data_bffb20d21efcb2027ed0aa1d4d1e368d
#
_entry.id   bffb20d21efcb2027ed0aa1d4d1e368d
#
_cell.length_a   1.000
_cell.length_b   1.000
_cell.length_c   1.000
_cell.angle_alpha   90.00
_cell.angle_beta   90.00
_cell.angle_gamma   90.00
#
_symmetry.space_group_name_H-M   'P 1'
#
loop_
_entity.id
_entity.type
_entity.pdbx_description
1 polymer ?
#
loop_
_entity_poly.entity_id
_entity_poly.type
_entity_poly.pdbx_seq_one_letter_code
_entity_poly.pdbx_strand_id
1 'polypeptide(L)'
;MAFSPTGELWEVEHGPRGGDELNLIEKGKNYGWPLVSFGNNYNGVPIPKPDMRPDLAAPVIYWVPVIAPGNLMFYTGNKTFPQWNGNGFISGMGTTSLNRFIFDGHGGAKAAERWNVGKRIRDVEEGPDGSLWMLEDANPGALIHVTPK
;
A
#
# COMPACT_ATOMS: atom_id res chain seq x y z
N MET A 1 6.52 4.97 -2.49
CA MET A 1 6.96 4.28 -3.74
C MET A 1 8.07 3.31 -3.42
N ALA A 2 8.08 2.13 -4.08
CA ALA A 2 9.13 1.13 -3.95
C ALA A 2 9.31 0.34 -5.25
N PHE A 3 10.52 -0.12 -5.51
CA PHE A 3 10.77 -1.06 -6.59
C PHE A 3 10.51 -2.49 -6.12
N SER A 4 9.76 -3.26 -6.91
CA SER A 4 9.62 -4.69 -6.69
C SER A 4 10.94 -5.44 -6.95
N PRO A 5 11.12 -6.67 -6.46
CA PRO A 5 12.28 -7.48 -6.78
C PRO A 5 12.46 -7.76 -8.28
N THR A 6 11.40 -7.63 -9.08
CA THR A 6 11.41 -7.76 -10.54
C THR A 6 11.71 -6.44 -11.26
N GLY A 7 11.91 -5.34 -10.53
CA GLY A 7 12.29 -4.03 -11.06
C GLY A 7 11.13 -3.11 -11.46
N GLU A 8 9.91 -3.49 -11.17
CA GLU A 8 8.72 -2.66 -11.39
C GLU A 8 8.62 -1.58 -10.30
N LEU A 9 8.29 -0.36 -10.69
CA LEU A 9 8.04 0.72 -9.73
C LEU A 9 6.56 0.71 -9.33
N TRP A 10 6.33 0.63 -8.03
CA TRP A 10 4.99 0.67 -7.43
C TRP A 10 4.84 1.89 -6.54
N GLU A 11 3.64 2.39 -6.48
CA GLU A 11 3.27 3.55 -5.68
C GLU A 11 1.97 3.27 -4.95
N VAL A 12 1.82 3.81 -3.74
CA VAL A 12 0.58 3.83 -2.98
C VAL A 12 0.23 5.27 -2.66
N GLU A 13 -1.02 5.65 -2.92
CA GLU A 13 -1.50 7.02 -2.73
C GLU A 13 -2.81 7.09 -1.95
N HIS A 14 -3.06 8.26 -1.36
CA HIS A 14 -4.30 8.55 -0.67
C HIS A 14 -5.39 8.95 -1.65
N GLY A 15 -6.57 8.37 -1.50
CA GLY A 15 -7.80 8.94 -2.05
C GLY A 15 -8.40 10.00 -1.13
N PRO A 16 -9.43 10.71 -1.57
CA PRO A 16 -10.12 11.68 -0.73
C PRO A 16 -11.02 10.98 0.30
N ARG A 17 -12.28 10.77 0.03
CA ARG A 17 -13.20 10.00 0.89
C ARG A 17 -13.39 8.61 0.30
N GLY A 18 -12.51 7.68 0.60
CA GLY A 18 -12.31 6.41 -0.09
C GLY A 18 -11.33 6.55 -1.25
N GLY A 19 -11.00 5.43 -1.90
CA GLY A 19 -10.20 5.42 -3.12
C GLY A 19 -8.70 5.62 -2.91
N ASP A 20 -8.14 5.18 -1.78
CA ASP A 20 -6.70 4.96 -1.71
C ASP A 20 -6.32 3.91 -2.74
N GLU A 21 -5.14 4.03 -3.37
CA GLU A 21 -4.78 3.24 -4.54
C GLU A 21 -3.38 2.65 -4.43
N LEU A 22 -3.19 1.49 -5.07
CA LEU A 22 -1.89 0.90 -5.36
C LEU A 22 -1.73 0.88 -6.88
N ASN A 23 -0.72 1.57 -7.37
CA ASN A 23 -0.45 1.78 -8.77
C ASN A 23 0.87 1.14 -9.22
N LEU A 24 0.86 0.48 -10.38
CA LEU A 24 2.07 0.15 -11.13
C LEU A 24 2.47 1.38 -11.95
N ILE A 25 3.66 1.93 -11.68
CA ILE A 25 4.09 3.17 -12.32
C ILE A 25 4.79 2.91 -13.64
N GLU A 26 4.20 3.40 -14.72
CA GLU A 26 4.72 3.34 -16.09
C GLU A 26 5.03 4.75 -16.59
N LYS A 27 6.15 4.90 -17.29
CA LYS A 27 6.59 6.19 -17.83
C LYS A 27 5.54 6.82 -18.75
N GLY A 28 5.17 8.07 -18.45
CA GLY A 28 4.25 8.87 -19.27
C GLY A 28 2.77 8.59 -19.04
N LYS A 29 2.40 7.72 -18.14
CA LYS A 29 1.01 7.48 -17.75
C LYS A 29 0.50 8.58 -16.81
N ASN A 30 -0.80 8.83 -16.87
CA ASN A 30 -1.54 9.69 -15.95
C ASN A 30 -2.52 8.81 -15.17
N TYR A 31 -2.42 8.83 -13.83
CA TYR A 31 -3.22 7.99 -12.91
C TYR A 31 -4.54 8.62 -12.48
N GLY A 32 -4.89 9.75 -13.07
CA GLY A 32 -6.25 10.25 -13.10
C GLY A 32 -6.62 11.33 -12.11
N TRP A 33 -5.95 11.44 -10.97
CA TRP A 33 -6.26 12.50 -10.01
C TRP A 33 -6.06 13.91 -10.59
N PRO A 34 -7.01 14.87 -10.41
CA PRO A 34 -8.30 14.77 -9.71
C PRO A 34 -9.50 14.45 -10.63
N LEU A 35 -9.27 13.98 -11.85
CA LEU A 35 -10.30 13.78 -12.88
C LEU A 35 -11.16 12.54 -12.61
N VAL A 36 -10.53 11.50 -12.05
CA VAL A 36 -11.18 10.24 -11.67
C VAL A 36 -10.67 9.77 -10.32
N SER A 37 -11.50 9.02 -9.58
CA SER A 37 -11.13 8.33 -8.33
C SER A 37 -12.21 7.32 -7.95
N PHE A 38 -11.84 6.26 -7.23
CA PHE A 38 -12.80 5.37 -6.55
C PHE A 38 -13.38 5.99 -5.27
N GLY A 39 -12.85 7.12 -4.82
CA GLY A 39 -13.37 7.91 -3.71
C GLY A 39 -14.37 8.98 -4.13
N ASN A 40 -14.90 9.69 -3.14
CA ASN A 40 -15.77 10.85 -3.32
C ASN A 40 -15.10 12.11 -2.77
N ASN A 41 -15.51 13.28 -3.24
CA ASN A 41 -15.13 14.53 -2.59
C ASN A 41 -15.56 14.56 -1.12
N TYR A 42 -14.86 15.30 -0.28
CA TYR A 42 -15.20 15.42 1.16
C TYR A 42 -16.59 16.02 1.41
N ASN A 43 -17.10 16.82 0.47
CA ASN A 43 -18.48 17.35 0.51
C ASN A 43 -19.54 16.33 0.05
N GLY A 44 -19.13 15.11 -0.29
CA GLY A 44 -20.01 14.02 -0.73
C GLY A 44 -20.32 13.99 -2.22
N VAL A 45 -19.87 14.97 -3.01
CA VAL A 45 -20.05 14.97 -4.47
C VAL A 45 -19.21 13.83 -5.07
N PRO A 46 -19.79 12.92 -5.88
CA PRO A 46 -19.04 11.85 -6.52
C PRO A 46 -17.96 12.38 -7.47
N ILE A 47 -16.82 11.68 -7.51
CA ILE A 47 -15.81 11.83 -8.55
C ILE A 47 -16.07 10.76 -9.60
N PRO A 48 -15.92 11.04 -10.90
CA PRO A 48 -16.02 10.01 -11.94
C PRO A 48 -15.07 8.83 -11.63
N LYS A 49 -15.50 7.61 -11.90
CA LYS A 49 -14.66 6.42 -11.65
C LYS A 49 -13.63 6.23 -12.77
N PRO A 50 -12.49 5.58 -12.49
CA PRO A 50 -11.44 5.31 -13.48
C PRO A 50 -11.92 4.57 -14.72
N ASP A 51 -12.90 3.68 -14.62
CA ASP A 51 -13.50 2.96 -15.75
C ASP A 51 -14.21 3.87 -16.77
N MET A 52 -14.57 5.09 -16.36
CA MET A 52 -15.14 6.12 -17.27
C MET A 52 -14.09 6.84 -18.13
N ARG A 53 -12.81 6.65 -17.86
CA ARG A 53 -11.68 7.30 -18.52
C ARG A 53 -10.58 6.28 -18.87
N PRO A 54 -10.83 5.44 -19.90
CA PRO A 54 -9.88 4.40 -20.31
C PRO A 54 -8.57 4.96 -20.91
N ASP A 55 -8.49 6.24 -21.14
CA ASP A 55 -7.27 6.97 -21.53
C ASP A 55 -6.32 7.23 -20.34
N LEU A 56 -6.80 7.04 -19.11
CA LEU A 56 -6.03 7.17 -17.88
C LEU A 56 -5.66 5.78 -17.34
N ALA A 57 -4.53 5.68 -16.61
CA ALA A 57 -4.14 4.45 -15.97
C ALA A 57 -5.03 4.20 -14.74
N ALA A 58 -5.65 3.02 -14.70
CA ALA A 58 -6.41 2.60 -13.53
C ALA A 58 -5.49 1.97 -12.48
N PRO A 59 -5.81 2.08 -11.18
CA PRO A 59 -5.07 1.41 -10.13
C PRO A 59 -5.20 -0.11 -10.22
N VAL A 60 -4.15 -0.82 -9.77
CA VAL A 60 -4.16 -2.29 -9.66
C VAL A 60 -5.02 -2.75 -8.48
N ILE A 61 -4.98 -2.00 -7.38
CA ILE A 61 -5.83 -2.21 -6.20
C ILE A 61 -6.31 -0.84 -5.69
N TYR A 62 -7.53 -0.79 -5.18
CA TYR A 62 -8.06 0.38 -4.50
C TYR A 62 -8.81 0.01 -3.22
N TRP A 63 -8.97 0.96 -2.31
CA TRP A 63 -9.63 0.76 -1.01
C TRP A 63 -10.78 1.73 -0.78
N VAL A 64 -11.96 1.16 -0.52
CA VAL A 64 -13.14 1.88 -0.03
C VAL A 64 -13.74 1.05 1.11
N PRO A 65 -13.68 1.54 2.35
CA PRO A 65 -13.10 2.81 2.84
C PRO A 65 -11.57 2.85 2.75
N VAL A 66 -10.99 4.03 2.96
CA VAL A 66 -9.55 4.26 2.98
C VAL A 66 -8.82 3.38 4.00
N ILE A 67 -7.57 3.01 3.69
CA ILE A 67 -6.62 2.46 4.67
C ILE A 67 -5.70 3.54 5.25
N ALA A 68 -5.65 4.71 4.60
CA ALA A 68 -4.70 5.80 4.84
C ALA A 68 -3.26 5.25 4.85
N PRO A 69 -2.70 4.88 3.67
CA PRO A 69 -1.40 4.23 3.57
C PRO A 69 -0.28 5.14 4.06
N GLY A 70 0.68 4.60 4.78
CA GLY A 70 1.86 5.32 5.22
C GLY A 70 3.07 5.07 4.32
N ASN A 71 3.43 3.81 4.14
CA ASN A 71 4.55 3.39 3.30
C ASN A 71 4.24 2.09 2.56
N LEU A 72 4.97 1.85 1.48
CA LEU A 72 5.03 0.59 0.73
C LEU A 72 6.47 0.11 0.70
N MET A 73 6.73 -1.14 1.09
CA MET A 73 8.00 -1.82 0.94
C MET A 73 7.82 -3.21 0.31
N PHE A 74 8.87 -3.75 -0.31
CA PHE A 74 8.94 -5.14 -0.71
C PHE A 74 9.88 -5.90 0.21
N TYR A 75 9.41 -7.04 0.73
CA TYR A 75 10.18 -7.91 1.59
C TYR A 75 11.11 -8.77 0.74
N THR A 76 12.40 -8.74 1.03
CA THR A 76 13.44 -9.47 0.29
C THR A 76 14.13 -10.55 1.11
N GLY A 77 13.85 -10.60 2.41
CA GLY A 77 14.44 -11.55 3.35
C GLY A 77 14.04 -13.00 3.08
N ASN A 78 14.95 -13.90 3.41
CA ASN A 78 14.72 -15.33 3.27
C ASN A 78 15.00 -16.13 4.54
N LYS A 79 15.28 -15.45 5.66
CA LYS A 79 15.62 -16.08 6.95
C LYS A 79 14.47 -16.02 7.95
N THR A 80 14.00 -14.82 8.25
CA THR A 80 13.03 -14.61 9.33
C THR A 80 11.60 -14.95 8.89
N PHE A 81 11.20 -14.49 7.70
CA PHE A 81 9.89 -14.81 7.11
C PHE A 81 10.05 -15.26 5.64
N PRO A 82 10.66 -16.44 5.39
CA PRO A 82 10.98 -16.87 4.02
C PRO A 82 9.74 -16.99 3.12
N GLN A 83 8.55 -17.25 3.70
CA GLN A 83 7.28 -17.33 2.98
C GLN A 83 6.78 -15.97 2.45
N TRP A 84 7.39 -14.86 2.88
CA TRP A 84 7.02 -13.51 2.46
C TRP A 84 7.98 -12.90 1.45
N ASN A 85 9.02 -13.65 1.05
CA ASN A 85 9.95 -13.17 0.03
C ASN A 85 9.21 -12.76 -1.25
N GLY A 86 9.51 -11.57 -1.77
CA GLY A 86 8.86 -10.97 -2.93
C GLY A 86 7.48 -10.35 -2.66
N ASN A 87 6.97 -10.44 -1.44
CA ASN A 87 5.68 -9.82 -1.12
C ASN A 87 5.85 -8.33 -0.78
N GLY A 88 4.81 -7.55 -1.05
CA GLY A 88 4.73 -6.16 -0.64
C GLY A 88 3.99 -6.00 0.68
N PHE A 89 4.40 -5.00 1.45
CA PHE A 89 3.76 -4.59 2.69
C PHE A 89 3.40 -3.11 2.64
N ILE A 90 2.16 -2.81 3.02
CA ILE A 90 1.65 -1.43 3.10
C ILE A 90 1.18 -1.19 4.52
N SER A 91 1.75 -0.17 5.17
CA SER A 91 1.30 0.30 6.47
C SER A 91 -0.01 1.08 6.34
N GLY A 92 -0.96 0.86 7.26
CA GLY A 92 -2.26 1.50 7.27
C GLY A 92 -2.48 2.32 8.55
N MET A 93 -2.53 3.64 8.40
CA MET A 93 -2.82 4.54 9.52
C MET A 93 -4.32 4.57 9.85
N GLY A 94 -5.16 4.63 8.82
CA GLY A 94 -6.62 4.70 8.98
C GLY A 94 -7.22 3.40 9.50
N THR A 95 -6.68 2.27 9.07
CA THR A 95 -7.14 0.93 9.47
C THR A 95 -6.32 0.33 10.63
N THR A 96 -5.35 1.07 11.18
CA THR A 96 -4.47 0.59 12.27
C THR A 96 -3.86 -0.79 11.97
N SER A 97 -3.38 -0.99 10.74
CA SER A 97 -3.04 -2.32 10.23
C SER A 97 -1.72 -2.36 9.47
N LEU A 98 -1.17 -3.57 9.35
CA LEU A 98 -0.21 -3.94 8.33
C LEU A 98 -0.92 -4.79 7.27
N ASN A 99 -0.73 -4.47 6.00
CA ASN A 99 -1.39 -5.14 4.88
C ASN A 99 -0.34 -5.81 4.00
N ARG A 100 -0.49 -7.10 3.69
CA ARG A 100 0.40 -7.85 2.81
C ARG A 100 -0.25 -8.06 1.44
N PHE A 101 0.58 -7.99 0.41
CA PHE A 101 0.19 -8.18 -0.99
C PHE A 101 1.14 -9.17 -1.65
N ILE A 102 0.59 -9.96 -2.57
CA ILE A 102 1.33 -10.86 -3.45
C ILE A 102 1.32 -10.24 -4.84
N PHE A 103 2.50 -10.10 -5.42
CA PHE A 103 2.73 -9.56 -6.75
C PHE A 103 3.06 -10.72 -7.69
N ASP A 104 2.58 -10.66 -8.93
CA ASP A 104 2.78 -11.72 -9.92
C ASP A 104 4.03 -11.51 -10.79
N GLY A 105 4.72 -10.36 -10.64
CA GLY A 105 5.90 -9.99 -11.44
C GLY A 105 5.57 -9.58 -12.88
N HIS A 106 4.30 -9.38 -13.19
CA HIS A 106 3.79 -8.99 -14.51
C HIS A 106 2.84 -7.80 -14.44
N GLY A 107 2.99 -6.99 -13.39
CA GLY A 107 2.15 -5.79 -13.16
C GLY A 107 0.86 -6.06 -12.40
N GLY A 108 0.59 -7.28 -12.00
CA GLY A 108 -0.55 -7.64 -11.18
C GLY A 108 -0.19 -7.78 -9.69
N ALA A 109 -1.17 -7.45 -8.84
CA ALA A 109 -1.07 -7.62 -7.39
C ALA A 109 -2.42 -8.06 -6.81
N LYS A 110 -2.39 -8.82 -5.71
CA LYS A 110 -3.59 -9.19 -4.96
C LYS A 110 -3.37 -9.02 -3.47
N ALA A 111 -4.38 -8.55 -2.76
CA ALA A 111 -4.39 -8.53 -1.30
C ALA A 111 -4.30 -9.96 -0.75
N ALA A 112 -3.44 -10.14 0.24
CA ALA A 112 -3.30 -11.38 0.99
C ALA A 112 -3.91 -11.22 2.39
N GLU A 113 -3.14 -10.80 3.40
CA GLU A 113 -3.67 -10.59 4.73
C GLU A 113 -3.66 -9.12 5.12
N ARG A 114 -4.54 -8.80 6.07
CA ARG A 114 -4.54 -7.58 6.85
C ARG A 114 -4.48 -7.94 8.32
N TRP A 115 -3.40 -7.56 8.98
CA TRP A 115 -3.27 -7.73 10.42
C TRP A 115 -3.63 -6.43 11.14
N ASN A 116 -4.64 -6.49 12.01
CA ASN A 116 -4.95 -5.37 12.89
C ASN A 116 -3.88 -5.29 13.98
N VAL A 117 -3.10 -4.23 13.95
CA VAL A 117 -2.04 -3.95 14.94
C VAL A 117 -2.60 -3.16 16.13
N GLY A 118 -3.78 -2.56 15.96
CA GLY A 118 -4.40 -1.67 16.96
C GLY A 118 -3.72 -0.31 17.08
N LYS A 119 -2.78 0.00 16.19
CA LYS A 119 -1.96 1.21 16.18
C LYS A 119 -1.90 1.79 14.77
N ARG A 120 -1.88 3.09 14.67
CA ARG A 120 -1.65 3.79 13.38
C ARG A 120 -0.21 3.55 12.96
N ILE A 121 -0.02 2.81 11.88
CA ILE A 121 1.33 2.50 11.38
C ILE A 121 1.70 3.47 10.27
N ARG A 122 2.73 4.28 10.54
CA ARG A 122 3.26 5.29 9.61
C ARG A 122 4.18 4.67 8.59
N ASP A 123 5.00 3.73 9.02
CA ASP A 123 6.08 3.17 8.22
C ASP A 123 6.27 1.68 8.52
N VAL A 124 6.81 0.94 7.56
CA VAL A 124 7.20 -0.46 7.70
C VAL A 124 8.46 -0.70 6.88
N GLU A 125 9.45 -1.32 7.51
CA GLU A 125 10.74 -1.61 6.90
C GLU A 125 11.25 -3.01 7.28
N GLU A 126 12.05 -3.61 6.39
CA GLU A 126 12.76 -4.84 6.65
C GLU A 126 14.07 -4.55 7.38
N GLY A 127 14.29 -5.21 8.52
CA GLY A 127 15.54 -5.14 9.26
C GLY A 127 16.64 -5.99 8.62
N PRO A 128 17.91 -5.78 9.01
CA PRO A 128 19.06 -6.52 8.45
C PRO A 128 19.01 -8.03 8.69
N ASP A 129 18.27 -8.47 9.68
CA ASP A 129 18.03 -9.87 10.04
C ASP A 129 16.79 -10.45 9.36
N GLY A 130 16.08 -9.66 8.55
CA GLY A 130 14.82 -10.03 7.91
C GLY A 130 13.60 -9.89 8.82
N SER A 131 13.74 -9.35 10.02
CA SER A 131 12.58 -8.97 10.85
C SER A 131 11.87 -7.76 10.24
N LEU A 132 10.61 -7.52 10.62
CA LEU A 132 9.91 -6.30 10.22
C LEU A 132 9.93 -5.28 11.36
N TRP A 133 10.11 -4.02 10.98
CA TRP A 133 10.02 -2.89 11.88
C TRP A 133 8.91 -1.96 11.44
N MET A 134 8.08 -1.54 12.40
CA MET A 134 6.96 -0.63 12.14
C MET A 134 7.07 0.60 13.03
N LEU A 135 6.80 1.78 12.47
CA LEU A 135 6.76 3.04 13.20
C LEU A 135 5.31 3.44 13.49
N GLU A 136 5.00 3.61 14.77
CA GLU A 136 3.69 4.09 15.20
C GLU A 136 3.57 5.61 14.99
N ASP A 137 2.46 6.04 14.39
CA ASP A 137 2.06 7.44 14.24
C ASP A 137 1.28 7.92 15.47
N ALA A 138 2.00 8.18 16.57
CA ALA A 138 1.45 8.60 17.84
C ALA A 138 2.42 9.52 18.61
N ASN A 139 1.94 10.16 19.69
CA ASN A 139 2.76 10.93 20.62
C ASN A 139 2.40 10.54 22.07
N PRO A 140 3.26 9.81 22.83
CA PRO A 140 4.49 9.19 22.34
C PRO A 140 4.20 8.08 21.33
N GLY A 141 5.06 7.96 20.31
CA GLY A 141 5.05 6.85 19.36
C GLY A 141 5.93 5.68 19.82
N ALA A 142 5.84 4.56 19.12
CA ALA A 142 6.64 3.37 19.36
C ALA A 142 7.30 2.88 18.07
N LEU A 143 8.47 2.29 18.21
CA LEU A 143 9.09 1.45 17.20
C LEU A 143 8.75 -0.02 17.55
N ILE A 144 8.05 -0.69 16.65
CA ILE A 144 7.51 -2.04 16.88
C ILE A 144 8.35 -3.03 16.10
N HIS A 145 8.91 -4.02 16.80
CA HIS A 145 9.72 -5.08 16.23
C HIS A 145 8.88 -6.36 16.08
N VAL A 146 8.83 -6.90 14.87
CA VAL A 146 8.05 -8.10 14.53
C VAL A 146 8.99 -9.26 14.19
N THR A 147 8.92 -10.31 14.99
CA THR A 147 9.69 -11.54 14.82
C THR A 147 8.77 -12.77 14.85
N PRO A 148 9.20 -13.92 14.31
CA PRO A 148 8.49 -15.18 14.49
C PRO A 148 8.33 -15.54 15.98
N LYS A 149 7.27 -16.30 16.30
CA LYS A 149 7.09 -16.91 17.62
C LYS A 149 7.99 -18.13 17.79
#